data_59bae22fa26fabebc2468f704cf2c086
#
_entry.id   59bae22fa26fabebc2468f704cf2c086
#
_cell.length_a   1.000
_cell.length_b   1.000
_cell.length_c   1.000
_cell.angle_alpha   90.00
_cell.angle_beta   90.00
_cell.angle_gamma   90.00
#
_symmetry.space_group_name_H-M   'P 1'
#
loop_
_entity.id
_entity.type
_entity.pdbx_description
1 polymer ?
#
loop_
_entity_poly.entity_id
_entity_poly.type
_entity_poly.pdbx_seq_one_letter_code
_entity_poly.pdbx_strand_id
1 'polypeptide(L)'
;ASDVYKRQGLYHFYGVPKYPLPQKMFGIFKHKVYDHQNPIFRGFDDEFYVPHSRHTEVRKSDIEKVPELTLLSESEESGVYMVMARGGREFFITGHSEYSPYTLDTEYRRDLDKGLPIEMPLNYYRNNDPKKGPLVRWRGHANLLFSNWLNYFVYQQTPYDIREIK
;
A
#
# COMPACT_ATOMS: atom_id res chain seq x y z
N ALA A 1 -12.30 1.02 -1.61
CA ALA A 1 -12.10 0.81 -0.18
C ALA A 1 -11.04 1.78 0.31
N SER A 2 -11.44 2.70 1.17
CA SER A 2 -10.52 3.67 1.71
C SER A 2 -9.50 3.02 2.66
N ASP A 3 -8.35 3.64 2.81
CA ASP A 3 -7.31 3.36 3.83
C ASP A 3 -7.87 3.12 5.24
N VAL A 4 -9.03 3.67 5.54
CA VAL A 4 -9.73 3.51 6.81
C VAL A 4 -10.08 2.03 7.05
N TYR A 5 -10.59 1.31 6.04
CA TYR A 5 -11.00 -0.09 6.20
C TYR A 5 -9.81 -1.06 6.31
N LYS A 6 -8.72 -0.82 5.61
CA LYS A 6 -7.52 -1.68 5.65
C LYS A 6 -6.90 -1.70 7.07
N ARG A 7 -6.77 -0.53 7.69
CA ARG A 7 -6.29 -0.40 9.07
C ARG A 7 -7.33 -0.76 10.13
N GLN A 8 -8.62 -0.61 9.81
CA GLN A 8 -9.70 -1.13 10.66
C GLN A 8 -9.68 -2.65 10.73
N GLY A 9 -9.34 -3.35 9.63
CA GLY A 9 -9.15 -4.80 9.63
C GLY A 9 -8.04 -5.24 10.59
N LEU A 10 -6.86 -4.61 10.56
CA LEU A 10 -5.78 -4.89 11.51
C LEU A 10 -6.20 -4.64 12.96
N TYR A 11 -6.93 -3.57 13.24
CA TYR A 11 -7.46 -3.31 14.57
C TYR A 11 -8.53 -4.32 14.98
N HIS A 12 -9.49 -4.59 14.10
CA HIS A 12 -10.64 -5.45 14.40
C HIS A 12 -10.24 -6.92 14.65
N PHE A 13 -9.37 -7.47 13.77
CA PHE A 13 -9.00 -8.89 13.84
C PHE A 13 -7.79 -9.16 14.72
N TYR A 14 -6.89 -8.19 14.88
CA TYR A 14 -5.59 -8.39 15.54
C TYR A 14 -5.28 -7.39 16.65
N GLY A 15 -6.20 -6.48 16.95
CA GLY A 15 -6.01 -5.48 18.01
C GLY A 15 -4.92 -4.44 17.75
N VAL A 16 -4.39 -4.36 16.52
CA VAL A 16 -3.33 -3.41 16.17
C VAL A 16 -3.85 -1.98 16.15
N PRO A 17 -3.35 -1.08 17.03
CA PRO A 17 -3.89 0.27 17.15
C PRO A 17 -3.54 1.16 15.95
N LYS A 18 -4.39 2.18 15.72
CA LYS A 18 -4.15 3.25 14.76
C LYS A 18 -3.74 4.52 15.49
N TYR A 19 -2.76 5.21 14.94
CA TYR A 19 -2.28 6.48 15.47
C TYR A 19 -2.54 7.61 14.48
N PRO A 20 -3.00 8.78 14.93
CA PRO A 20 -3.09 9.95 14.07
C PRO A 20 -1.68 10.42 13.69
N LEU A 21 -1.52 10.84 12.43
CA LEU A 21 -0.32 11.52 11.97
C LEU A 21 -0.45 13.02 12.27
N PRO A 22 0.64 13.69 12.66
CA PRO A 22 0.63 15.13 12.86
C PRO A 22 0.34 15.91 11.57
N GLN A 23 0.65 15.31 10.43
CA GLN A 23 0.49 15.84 9.09
C GLN A 23 0.04 14.73 8.13
N LYS A 24 -0.75 15.09 7.11
CA LYS A 24 -1.17 14.13 6.07
C LYS A 24 0.06 13.51 5.39
N MET A 25 0.16 12.18 5.40
CA MET A 25 1.12 11.45 4.59
C MET A 25 0.62 11.47 3.15
N PHE A 26 1.27 12.28 2.29
CA PHE A 26 0.76 12.59 0.95
C PHE A 26 1.88 12.62 -0.07
N GLY A 27 1.91 11.67 -0.99
CA GLY A 27 2.96 11.57 -2.00
C GLY A 27 3.30 10.16 -2.42
N ILE A 28 4.49 10.01 -3.02
CA ILE A 28 5.06 8.75 -3.48
C ILE A 28 6.27 8.42 -2.62
N PHE A 29 6.22 7.28 -1.93
CA PHE A 29 7.24 6.87 -0.99
C PHE A 29 7.93 5.59 -1.43
N LYS A 30 9.22 5.48 -1.10
CA LYS A 30 10.04 4.30 -1.38
C LYS A 30 9.85 3.28 -0.26
N HIS A 31 9.67 2.02 -0.64
CA HIS A 31 9.46 0.89 0.25
C HIS A 31 10.52 -0.17 0.02
N LYS A 32 10.85 -0.92 1.07
CA LYS A 32 11.77 -2.06 1.05
C LYS A 32 10.99 -3.37 1.11
N VAL A 33 11.49 -4.38 0.40
CA VAL A 33 11.03 -5.76 0.51
C VAL A 33 11.82 -6.45 1.62
N TYR A 34 11.13 -7.12 2.57
CA TYR A 34 11.79 -7.87 3.64
C TYR A 34 12.01 -9.34 3.31
N ASP A 35 11.14 -9.93 2.50
CA ASP A 35 11.20 -11.34 2.14
C ASP A 35 10.99 -11.51 0.63
N HIS A 36 12.09 -11.56 -0.10
CA HIS A 36 12.10 -11.79 -1.56
C HIS A 36 11.68 -13.22 -1.95
N GLN A 37 11.66 -14.15 -1.00
CA GLN A 37 11.20 -15.51 -1.26
C GLN A 37 9.67 -15.61 -1.23
N ASN A 38 9.00 -14.63 -0.62
CA ASN A 38 7.55 -14.61 -0.60
C ASN A 38 6.99 -14.39 -2.02
N PRO A 39 6.11 -15.28 -2.51
CA PRO A 39 5.58 -15.20 -3.87
C PRO A 39 4.89 -13.86 -4.22
N ILE A 40 4.41 -13.11 -3.23
CA ILE A 40 3.80 -11.80 -3.43
C ILE A 40 4.77 -10.80 -4.06
N PHE A 41 6.09 -10.95 -3.80
CA PHE A 41 7.14 -10.07 -4.31
C PHE A 41 7.91 -10.65 -5.50
N ARG A 42 7.40 -11.70 -6.12
CA ARG A 42 8.06 -12.27 -7.29
C ARG A 42 8.21 -11.24 -8.41
N GLY A 43 9.46 -10.98 -8.82
CA GLY A 43 9.81 -9.98 -9.83
C GLY A 43 9.92 -8.53 -9.31
N PHE A 44 9.78 -8.32 -7.99
CA PHE A 44 10.06 -7.02 -7.39
C PHE A 44 11.56 -6.76 -7.30
N ASP A 45 11.93 -5.49 -7.42
CA ASP A 45 13.24 -4.98 -7.03
C ASP A 45 13.35 -4.90 -5.50
N ASP A 46 14.55 -4.67 -4.96
CA ASP A 46 14.79 -4.49 -3.53
C ASP A 46 14.00 -3.31 -2.95
N GLU A 47 13.78 -2.31 -3.78
CA GLU A 47 13.03 -1.10 -3.46
C GLU A 47 12.00 -0.80 -4.54
N PHE A 48 10.84 -0.29 -4.13
CA PHE A 48 9.76 0.10 -5.03
C PHE A 48 8.99 1.30 -4.49
N TYR A 49 8.22 1.95 -5.34
CA TYR A 49 7.48 3.15 -4.99
C TYR A 49 5.98 2.88 -4.85
N VAL A 50 5.36 3.54 -3.85
CA VAL A 50 3.91 3.42 -3.59
C VAL A 50 3.32 4.79 -3.29
N PRO A 51 2.15 5.13 -3.87
CA PRO A 51 1.36 6.29 -3.48
C PRO A 51 0.76 6.14 -2.08
N HIS A 52 0.77 7.22 -1.32
CA HIS A 52 0.06 7.35 -0.05
C HIS A 52 -0.75 8.64 0.03
N SER A 53 -1.93 8.57 0.63
CA SER A 53 -2.78 9.70 0.98
C SER A 53 -3.55 9.36 2.25
N ARG A 54 -3.01 9.66 3.45
CA ARG A 54 -3.57 9.20 4.71
C ARG A 54 -3.28 10.12 5.89
N HIS A 55 -4.14 10.08 6.90
CA HIS A 55 -4.04 10.84 8.15
C HIS A 55 -3.70 9.96 9.38
N THR A 56 -3.57 8.65 9.19
CA THR A 56 -3.26 7.72 10.30
C THR A 56 -2.21 6.71 9.88
N GLU A 57 -1.57 6.09 10.88
CA GLU A 57 -0.61 5.01 10.69
C GLU A 57 -0.89 3.81 11.61
N VAL A 58 -0.30 2.68 11.29
CA VAL A 58 -0.03 1.56 12.20
C VAL A 58 1.48 1.47 12.38
N ARG A 59 1.92 1.00 13.55
CA ARG A 59 3.36 0.96 13.88
C ARG A 59 3.92 -0.45 13.75
N LYS A 60 5.12 -0.56 13.24
CA LYS A 60 5.87 -1.81 13.17
C LYS A 60 5.93 -2.52 14.52
N SER A 61 6.24 -1.77 15.59
CA SER A 61 6.33 -2.31 16.94
C SER A 61 5.03 -2.94 17.46
N ASP A 62 3.87 -2.56 16.92
CA ASP A 62 2.60 -3.16 17.30
C ASP A 62 2.26 -4.38 16.41
N ILE A 63 2.68 -4.37 15.16
CA ILE A 63 2.61 -5.55 14.28
C ILE A 63 3.48 -6.69 14.84
N GLU A 64 4.72 -6.40 15.26
CA GLU A 64 5.68 -7.39 15.78
C GLU A 64 5.25 -8.03 17.11
N LYS A 65 4.31 -7.43 17.84
CA LYS A 65 3.73 -8.03 19.07
C LYS A 65 2.69 -9.11 18.79
N VAL A 66 2.21 -9.21 17.56
CA VAL A 66 1.15 -10.15 17.16
C VAL A 66 1.78 -11.29 16.37
N PRO A 67 1.92 -12.51 16.94
CA PRO A 67 2.64 -13.61 16.29
C PRO A 67 2.03 -14.08 14.97
N GLU A 68 0.73 -13.84 14.77
CA GLU A 68 0.02 -14.20 13.53
C GLU A 68 0.30 -13.27 12.37
N LEU A 69 0.91 -12.11 12.63
CA LEU A 69 1.21 -11.10 11.62
C LEU A 69 2.66 -11.18 11.17
N THR A 70 2.87 -11.09 9.88
CA THR A 70 4.18 -10.98 9.25
C THR A 70 4.29 -9.67 8.51
N LEU A 71 5.23 -8.80 8.93
CA LEU A 71 5.55 -7.59 8.20
C LEU A 71 6.37 -7.95 6.96
N LEU A 72 5.85 -7.63 5.78
CA LEU A 72 6.48 -7.96 4.50
C LEU A 72 7.19 -6.78 3.85
N SER A 73 6.72 -5.56 4.09
CA SER A 73 7.30 -4.35 3.49
C SER A 73 6.97 -3.11 4.31
N GLU A 74 7.95 -2.20 4.38
CA GLU A 74 7.80 -0.89 4.99
C GLU A 74 8.60 0.18 4.25
N SER A 75 8.36 1.43 4.58
CA SER A 75 9.11 2.62 4.17
C SER A 75 9.71 3.31 5.39
N GLU A 76 10.91 3.83 5.27
CA GLU A 76 11.50 4.66 6.33
C GLU A 76 10.72 5.96 6.55
N GLU A 77 10.13 6.50 5.46
CA GLU A 77 9.38 7.75 5.49
C GLU A 77 7.90 7.55 5.83
N SER A 78 7.26 6.53 5.22
CA SER A 78 5.82 6.31 5.35
C SER A 78 5.44 5.11 6.23
N GLY A 79 6.39 4.40 6.84
CA GLY A 79 6.12 3.29 7.76
C GLY A 79 5.58 2.02 7.10
N VAL A 80 4.81 1.26 7.86
CA VAL A 80 4.27 -0.05 7.45
C VAL A 80 3.47 0.05 6.16
N TYR A 81 3.80 -0.81 5.20
CA TYR A 81 3.08 -0.91 3.92
C TYR A 81 2.29 -2.21 3.78
N MET A 82 2.94 -3.36 3.96
CA MET A 82 2.30 -4.65 3.73
C MET A 82 2.49 -5.59 4.91
N VAL A 83 1.38 -6.11 5.40
CA VAL A 83 1.34 -7.13 6.46
C VAL A 83 0.53 -8.32 5.95
N MET A 84 1.05 -9.53 6.19
CA MET A 84 0.39 -10.79 5.85
C MET A 84 -0.05 -11.51 7.12
N ALA A 85 -1.17 -12.22 7.04
CA ALA A 85 -1.66 -13.11 8.09
C ALA A 85 -2.17 -14.43 7.52
N ARG A 86 -2.35 -15.41 8.40
CA ARG A 86 -2.96 -16.73 8.11
C ARG A 86 -2.34 -17.43 6.89
N GLY A 87 -0.99 -17.36 6.78
CA GLY A 87 -0.28 -18.04 5.69
C GLY A 87 -0.61 -17.51 4.29
N GLY A 88 -0.91 -16.21 4.17
CA GLY A 88 -1.21 -15.57 2.89
C GLY A 88 -2.71 -15.50 2.52
N ARG A 89 -3.60 -15.89 3.44
CA ARG A 89 -5.04 -15.71 3.24
C ARG A 89 -5.51 -14.27 3.44
N GLU A 90 -4.72 -13.48 4.16
CA GLU A 90 -5.04 -12.08 4.45
C GLU A 90 -3.82 -11.19 4.17
N PHE A 91 -4.03 -10.12 3.42
CA PHE A 91 -3.04 -9.07 3.18
C PHE A 91 -3.61 -7.71 3.55
N PHE A 92 -2.89 -6.98 4.38
CA PHE A 92 -3.21 -5.61 4.77
C PHE A 92 -2.20 -4.67 4.12
N ILE A 93 -2.65 -3.94 3.10
CA ILE A 93 -1.81 -3.04 2.31
C ILE A 93 -2.23 -1.62 2.59
N THR A 94 -1.38 -0.82 3.23
CA THR A 94 -1.71 0.53 3.70
C THR A 94 -1.48 1.64 2.68
N GLY A 95 -0.85 1.35 1.56
CA GLY A 95 -0.68 2.27 0.43
C GLY A 95 -1.65 2.01 -0.71
N HIS A 96 -1.53 2.80 -1.77
CA HIS A 96 -2.47 2.85 -2.89
C HIS A 96 -1.80 2.49 -4.22
N SER A 97 -1.38 1.25 -4.39
CA SER A 97 -0.79 0.78 -5.64
C SER A 97 -1.76 0.87 -6.83
N GLU A 98 -3.07 0.90 -6.56
CA GLU A 98 -4.14 1.04 -7.54
C GLU A 98 -4.33 2.46 -8.10
N TYR A 99 -3.69 3.47 -7.53
CA TYR A 99 -3.91 4.86 -7.95
C TYR A 99 -3.56 5.11 -9.42
N SER A 100 -4.46 5.83 -10.09
CA SER A 100 -4.18 6.39 -11.42
C SER A 100 -3.06 7.46 -11.35
N PRO A 101 -2.41 7.76 -12.47
CA PRO A 101 -1.37 8.80 -12.49
C PRO A 101 -1.80 10.13 -11.89
N TYR A 102 -3.07 10.52 -12.02
CA TYR A 102 -3.58 11.83 -11.64
C TYR A 102 -4.37 11.86 -10.32
N THR A 103 -4.49 10.74 -9.60
CA THR A 103 -5.29 10.69 -8.37
C THR A 103 -4.82 11.71 -7.32
N LEU A 104 -3.50 11.74 -7.04
CA LEU A 104 -2.96 12.70 -6.06
C LEU A 104 -3.03 14.15 -6.55
N ASP A 105 -2.89 14.41 -7.86
CA ASP A 105 -3.08 15.76 -8.43
C ASP A 105 -4.52 16.24 -8.24
N THR A 106 -5.49 15.37 -8.50
CA THR A 106 -6.91 15.67 -8.31
C THR A 106 -7.22 15.95 -6.84
N GLU A 107 -6.70 15.16 -5.91
CA GLU A 107 -6.85 15.42 -4.46
C GLU A 107 -6.21 16.76 -4.08
N TYR A 108 -5.00 17.02 -4.52
CA TYR A 108 -4.26 18.24 -4.22
C TYR A 108 -5.01 19.49 -4.68
N ARG A 109 -5.45 19.52 -5.95
CA ARG A 109 -6.21 20.64 -6.50
C ARG A 109 -7.55 20.83 -5.82
N ARG A 110 -8.30 19.75 -5.59
CA ARG A 110 -9.57 19.78 -4.88
C ARG A 110 -9.44 20.41 -3.49
N ASP A 111 -8.38 20.05 -2.76
CA ASP A 111 -8.19 20.50 -1.38
C ASP A 111 -7.67 21.97 -1.37
N LEU A 112 -6.86 22.38 -2.36
CA LEU A 112 -6.50 23.79 -2.58
C LEU A 112 -7.72 24.66 -2.89
N ASP A 113 -8.58 24.19 -3.80
CA ASP A 113 -9.80 24.93 -4.20
C ASP A 113 -10.77 25.13 -3.02
N LYS A 114 -10.74 24.22 -2.04
CA LYS A 114 -11.50 24.32 -0.79
C LYS A 114 -10.82 25.19 0.28
N GLY A 115 -9.64 25.73 0.01
CA GLY A 115 -8.86 26.50 0.97
C GLY A 115 -8.34 25.67 2.17
N LEU A 116 -8.21 24.36 1.99
CA LEU A 116 -7.67 23.48 3.04
C LEU A 116 -6.15 23.57 3.10
N PRO A 117 -5.56 23.46 4.30
CA PRO A 117 -4.12 23.43 4.47
C PRO A 117 -3.56 22.09 3.95
N ILE A 118 -3.22 22.04 2.66
CA ILE A 118 -2.63 20.88 2.03
C ILE A 118 -1.25 21.23 1.46
N GLU A 119 -0.29 20.38 1.71
CA GLU A 119 1.02 20.46 1.07
C GLU A 119 1.02 19.71 -0.26
N MET A 120 1.94 20.12 -1.14
CA MET A 120 2.15 19.45 -2.41
C MET A 120 2.57 17.98 -2.18
N PRO A 121 2.02 17.00 -2.94
CA PRO A 121 2.39 15.61 -2.75
C PRO A 121 3.89 15.38 -3.00
N LEU A 122 4.56 14.76 -2.02
CA LEU A 122 6.00 14.52 -2.06
C LEU A 122 6.37 13.54 -3.19
N ASN A 123 7.49 13.79 -3.86
CA ASN A 123 8.08 12.93 -4.88
C ASN A 123 7.15 12.59 -6.07
N TYR A 124 6.12 13.38 -6.27
CA TYR A 124 5.06 13.09 -7.22
C TYR A 124 5.20 13.82 -8.54
N TYR A 125 5.47 15.13 -8.51
CA TYR A 125 5.62 15.92 -9.73
C TYR A 125 7.04 15.87 -10.26
N ARG A 126 7.18 15.95 -11.60
CA ARG A 126 8.48 16.09 -12.26
C ARG A 126 9.16 17.38 -11.80
N ASN A 127 10.39 17.25 -11.26
CA ASN A 127 11.16 18.38 -10.71
C ASN A 127 10.41 19.20 -9.64
N ASN A 128 9.50 18.57 -8.89
CA ASN A 128 8.61 19.21 -7.91
C ASN A 128 7.79 20.38 -8.48
N ASP A 129 7.44 20.32 -9.77
CA ASP A 129 6.67 21.35 -10.46
C ASP A 129 5.31 20.80 -10.91
N PRO A 130 4.19 21.25 -10.31
CA PRO A 130 2.84 20.80 -10.68
C PRO A 130 2.48 21.02 -12.15
N LYS A 131 3.12 22.00 -12.82
CA LYS A 131 2.91 22.27 -14.23
C LYS A 131 3.49 21.18 -15.15
N LYS A 132 4.46 20.41 -14.66
CA LYS A 132 5.12 19.35 -15.42
C LYS A 132 4.43 17.99 -15.30
N GLY A 133 3.37 17.92 -14.51
CA GLY A 133 2.59 16.70 -14.29
C GLY A 133 3.30 15.62 -13.48
N PRO A 134 2.62 14.50 -13.22
CA PRO A 134 3.12 13.43 -12.36
C PRO A 134 4.28 12.63 -12.98
N LEU A 135 5.18 12.16 -12.12
CA LEU A 135 6.21 11.18 -12.44
C LEU A 135 5.79 9.81 -11.91
N VAL A 136 5.20 9.00 -12.78
CA VAL A 136 4.69 7.67 -12.41
C VAL A 136 5.83 6.68 -12.25
N ARG A 137 5.99 6.09 -11.04
CA ARG A 137 7.05 5.12 -10.70
C ARG A 137 6.53 3.86 -10.02
N TRP A 138 5.22 3.72 -9.82
CA TRP A 138 4.63 2.60 -9.05
C TRP A 138 3.89 1.58 -9.89
N ARG A 139 3.52 1.89 -11.14
CA ARG A 139 2.63 1.08 -11.96
C ARG A 139 3.15 -0.33 -12.25
N GLY A 140 4.44 -0.47 -12.52
CA GLY A 140 5.06 -1.79 -12.79
C GLY A 140 4.93 -2.73 -11.60
N HIS A 141 5.34 -2.27 -10.41
CA HIS A 141 5.23 -3.03 -9.17
C HIS A 141 3.77 -3.24 -8.73
N ALA A 142 2.88 -2.28 -9.00
CA ALA A 142 1.44 -2.47 -8.78
C ALA A 142 0.89 -3.63 -9.60
N ASN A 143 1.22 -3.71 -10.88
CA ASN A 143 0.80 -4.82 -11.75
C ASN A 143 1.37 -6.16 -11.25
N LEU A 144 2.65 -6.21 -10.87
CA LEU A 144 3.25 -7.40 -10.29
C LEU A 144 2.53 -7.82 -9.00
N LEU A 145 2.26 -6.88 -8.10
CA LEU A 145 1.56 -7.14 -6.85
C LEU A 145 0.22 -7.84 -7.07
N PHE A 146 -0.64 -7.26 -7.91
CA PHE A 146 -1.96 -7.83 -8.17
C PHE A 146 -1.88 -9.15 -8.94
N SER A 147 -0.97 -9.28 -9.91
CA SER A 147 -0.76 -10.52 -10.64
C SER A 147 -0.24 -11.64 -9.73
N ASN A 148 0.72 -11.34 -8.86
CA ASN A 148 1.25 -12.30 -7.90
C ASN A 148 0.19 -12.75 -6.89
N TRP A 149 -0.58 -11.79 -6.36
CA TRP A 149 -1.67 -12.11 -5.45
C TRP A 149 -2.69 -13.05 -6.10
N LEU A 150 -3.17 -12.72 -7.30
CA LEU A 150 -4.12 -13.57 -8.03
C LEU A 150 -3.54 -14.97 -8.30
N ASN A 151 -2.31 -15.03 -8.82
CA ASN A 151 -1.72 -16.29 -9.26
C ASN A 151 -1.35 -17.20 -8.09
N TYR A 152 -0.72 -16.68 -7.02
CA TYR A 152 -0.14 -17.50 -5.96
C TYR A 152 -1.03 -17.64 -4.73
N PHE A 153 -1.95 -16.71 -4.48
CA PHE A 153 -2.77 -16.70 -3.26
C PHE A 153 -4.27 -16.86 -3.54
N VAL A 154 -4.73 -16.62 -4.76
CA VAL A 154 -6.13 -16.86 -5.14
C VAL A 154 -6.26 -18.15 -5.95
N TYR A 155 -5.69 -18.20 -7.13
CA TYR A 155 -5.89 -19.35 -8.05
C TYR A 155 -5.27 -20.65 -7.53
N GLN A 156 -4.07 -20.62 -6.96
CA GLN A 156 -3.41 -21.83 -6.49
C GLN A 156 -3.95 -22.36 -5.16
N GLN A 157 -4.62 -21.54 -4.38
CA GLN A 157 -5.18 -21.94 -3.07
C GLN A 157 -6.69 -22.19 -3.11
N THR A 158 -7.37 -21.82 -4.17
CA THR A 158 -8.80 -22.11 -4.34
C THR A 158 -8.94 -23.54 -4.87
N PRO A 159 -9.59 -24.45 -4.14
CA PRO A 159 -9.85 -25.79 -4.63
C PRO A 159 -10.74 -25.71 -5.88
N TYR A 160 -10.22 -26.22 -6.99
CA TYR A 160 -10.85 -26.15 -8.28
C TYR A 160 -10.77 -27.51 -8.99
N ASP A 161 -11.89 -28.12 -9.28
CA ASP A 161 -11.97 -29.34 -10.08
C ASP A 161 -12.46 -29.02 -11.49
N ILE A 162 -11.55 -29.14 -12.48
CA ILE A 162 -11.86 -28.90 -13.91
C ILE A 162 -13.03 -29.76 -14.40
N ARG A 163 -13.26 -30.93 -13.78
CA ARG A 163 -14.32 -31.86 -14.17
C ARG A 163 -15.73 -31.38 -13.77
N GLU A 164 -15.81 -30.39 -12.88
CA GLU A 164 -17.07 -29.80 -12.42
C GLU A 164 -17.56 -28.62 -13.28
N ILE A 165 -16.78 -28.20 -14.29
CA ILE A 165 -17.23 -27.17 -15.25
C ILE A 165 -18.24 -27.80 -16.17
N LYS A 166 -19.46 -27.28 -16.15
CA LYS A 166 -20.53 -27.61 -17.09
C LYS A 166 -20.52 -26.64 -18.25
#